data_f71e8eecbafca2e86ae5421d2221e50e
#
_entry.id   f71e8eecbafca2e86ae5421d2221e50e
#
_cell.length_a   1.000
_cell.length_b   1.000
_cell.length_c   1.000
_cell.angle_alpha   90.00
_cell.angle_beta   90.00
_cell.angle_gamma   90.00
#
_symmetry.space_group_name_H-M   'P 1'
#
loop_
_entity.id
_entity.type
_entity.pdbx_description
1 polymer ?
#
loop_
_entity_poly.entity_id
_entity_poly.type
_entity_poly.pdbx_seq_one_letter_code
_entity_poly.pdbx_strand_id
1 'polypeptide(L)'
;MPQIAAQAGAKEKGIILSYSPAKNLKEHLEPPISYPYPAKNTELIFTGQGKIGRNVLSILECDGVIFIGGGIGTLNEFSIAYHEGKIIGILEIVGSIIEKILKMEGDFKSGAGKEIMAKIVKDKNPKKLVEKVLEEIKKRKEEKRKEISITFKNERGKELVGVLHLPEKGKPPLVIICHGFQNSKTDRKFIKLARVLQKEGICVFRFDFEGCGDSEGDPKEITIKNEVADLNSAFKTVQNEFDLDLKRVAFVGASLGNVVTSLLLKQYKISAKTLVFWSQAFNQRELLKNWYSKEDIREIMKKGVIYKGDKKIGKNYFLENKNKDYSSALSELKLPILIIHGKEDKDVPLKFSQQLKRKYKNISLIILPKADHKFDDFQSQEQLVRHTQKWLRKYLI
;
A
#
# COMPACT_ATOMS: atom_id res chain seq x y z
N MET A 1 25.11 -6.40 -26.90
CA MET A 1 24.39 -7.13 -25.84
C MET A 1 22.88 -7.34 -26.16
N PRO A 2 22.05 -6.31 -26.42
CA PRO A 2 20.62 -6.55 -26.74
C PRO A 2 20.39 -7.47 -27.94
N GLN A 3 21.19 -7.35 -28.99
CA GLN A 3 21.07 -8.18 -30.19
C GLN A 3 21.41 -9.66 -29.94
N ILE A 4 22.42 -9.93 -29.07
CA ILE A 4 22.78 -11.30 -28.68
C ILE A 4 21.67 -11.95 -27.86
N ALA A 5 21.05 -11.20 -26.93
CA ALA A 5 19.92 -11.65 -26.15
C ALA A 5 18.69 -11.93 -27.03
N ALA A 6 18.41 -11.06 -28.01
CA ALA A 6 17.35 -11.24 -28.98
C ALA A 6 17.59 -12.49 -29.86
N GLN A 7 18.81 -12.74 -30.34
CA GLN A 7 19.17 -13.92 -31.11
C GLN A 7 19.03 -15.22 -30.28
N ALA A 8 19.41 -15.18 -29.00
CA ALA A 8 19.23 -16.33 -28.11
C ALA A 8 17.75 -16.62 -27.84
N GLY A 9 16.94 -15.61 -27.57
CA GLY A 9 15.50 -15.75 -27.41
C GLY A 9 14.78 -16.28 -28.65
N ALA A 10 15.21 -15.87 -29.84
CA ALA A 10 14.69 -16.40 -31.12
C ALA A 10 14.98 -17.89 -31.31
N LYS A 11 16.12 -18.39 -30.84
CA LYS A 11 16.44 -19.84 -30.84
C LYS A 11 15.51 -20.65 -29.95
N GLU A 12 15.08 -20.10 -28.85
CA GLU A 12 14.16 -20.72 -27.87
C GLU A 12 12.66 -20.60 -28.28
N LYS A 13 12.37 -20.20 -29.52
CA LYS A 13 11.00 -20.02 -30.08
C LYS A 13 10.17 -18.95 -29.31
N GLY A 14 10.82 -18.07 -28.57
CA GLY A 14 10.14 -16.94 -27.89
C GLY A 14 9.79 -15.84 -28.89
N ILE A 15 8.70 -15.11 -28.61
CA ILE A 15 8.38 -13.83 -29.27
C ILE A 15 9.23 -12.75 -28.62
N ILE A 16 9.99 -12.01 -29.42
CA ILE A 16 10.84 -10.92 -28.93
C ILE A 16 10.17 -9.61 -29.31
N LEU A 17 9.81 -8.83 -28.31
CA LEU A 17 9.37 -7.43 -28.48
C LEU A 17 10.57 -6.50 -28.29
N SER A 18 10.85 -5.68 -29.27
CA SER A 18 11.94 -4.69 -29.21
C SER A 18 11.36 -3.28 -29.32
N TYR A 19 11.54 -2.48 -28.27
CA TYR A 19 11.05 -1.11 -28.25
C TYR A 19 12.09 -0.16 -28.81
N SER A 20 11.75 0.50 -29.92
CA SER A 20 12.58 1.54 -30.54
C SER A 20 12.13 2.93 -30.13
N PRO A 21 13.06 3.86 -29.87
CA PRO A 21 12.73 5.27 -29.64
C PRO A 21 12.28 6.00 -30.92
N ALA A 22 12.51 5.38 -32.11
CA ALA A 22 12.19 5.89 -33.40
C ALA A 22 10.69 5.85 -33.71
N LYS A 23 10.22 6.64 -34.69
CA LYS A 23 8.83 6.65 -35.17
C LYS A 23 8.55 5.56 -36.20
N ASN A 24 9.60 5.08 -36.87
CA ASN A 24 9.51 4.09 -37.94
C ASN A 24 10.85 3.39 -38.17
N LEU A 25 10.88 2.40 -39.08
CA LEU A 25 12.06 1.62 -39.38
C LEU A 25 13.20 2.47 -39.99
N LYS A 26 12.88 3.47 -40.84
CA LYS A 26 13.89 4.33 -41.43
C LYS A 26 14.63 5.11 -40.36
N GLU A 27 13.91 5.79 -39.48
CA GLU A 27 14.51 6.54 -38.35
C GLU A 27 15.26 5.60 -37.39
N HIS A 28 14.84 4.35 -37.24
CA HIS A 28 15.52 3.35 -36.41
C HIS A 28 16.91 2.99 -36.95
N LEU A 29 17.06 2.90 -38.28
CA LEU A 29 18.30 2.49 -38.93
C LEU A 29 19.27 3.65 -39.22
N GLU A 30 18.79 4.89 -39.25
CA GLU A 30 19.56 6.08 -39.61
C GLU A 30 20.03 6.89 -38.39
N PRO A 31 21.09 7.71 -38.51
CA PRO A 31 21.49 8.66 -37.48
C PRO A 31 20.33 9.64 -37.13
N PRO A 32 20.22 10.10 -35.89
CA PRO A 32 21.14 9.84 -34.74
C PRO A 32 20.83 8.56 -33.98
N ILE A 33 19.86 7.73 -34.37
CA ILE A 33 19.46 6.54 -33.68
C ILE A 33 20.38 5.36 -34.04
N SER A 34 20.50 5.01 -35.31
CA SER A 34 21.42 4.01 -35.86
C SER A 34 21.45 2.67 -35.12
N TYR A 35 20.26 2.11 -34.83
CA TYR A 35 20.17 0.79 -34.23
C TYR A 35 20.33 -0.31 -35.31
N PRO A 36 20.86 -1.48 -34.94
CA PRO A 36 20.98 -2.59 -35.87
C PRO A 36 19.58 -3.12 -36.28
N TYR A 37 19.52 -3.72 -37.47
CA TYR A 37 18.32 -4.37 -37.95
C TYR A 37 17.82 -5.44 -36.93
N PRO A 38 16.49 -5.54 -36.70
CA PRO A 38 15.96 -6.48 -35.71
C PRO A 38 16.32 -7.93 -36.06
N ALA A 39 16.55 -8.74 -35.03
CA ALA A 39 16.79 -10.16 -35.17
C ALA A 39 15.54 -10.87 -35.74
N LYS A 40 15.73 -12.07 -36.35
CA LYS A 40 14.63 -12.90 -36.78
C LYS A 40 13.68 -13.21 -35.60
N ASN A 41 12.37 -13.21 -35.84
CA ASN A 41 11.32 -13.34 -34.81
C ASN A 41 11.22 -12.18 -33.79
N THR A 42 11.70 -11.00 -34.18
CA THR A 42 11.57 -9.80 -33.34
C THR A 42 10.44 -8.94 -33.90
N GLU A 43 9.47 -8.63 -33.08
CA GLU A 43 8.49 -7.58 -33.34
C GLU A 43 9.07 -6.25 -32.84
N LEU A 44 9.14 -5.26 -33.75
CA LEU A 44 9.70 -3.96 -33.46
C LEU A 44 8.60 -2.96 -33.18
N ILE A 45 8.54 -2.45 -31.95
CA ILE A 45 7.57 -1.45 -31.51
C ILE A 45 8.21 -0.05 -31.60
N PHE A 46 7.69 0.78 -32.50
CA PHE A 46 8.14 2.16 -32.65
C PHE A 46 7.39 3.08 -31.70
N THR A 47 8.08 3.63 -30.70
CA THR A 47 7.46 4.47 -29.68
C THR A 47 7.37 5.94 -30.10
N GLY A 48 8.30 6.41 -30.93
CA GLY A 48 8.41 7.82 -31.31
C GLY A 48 8.69 8.79 -30.17
N GLN A 49 9.01 8.27 -28.97
CA GLN A 49 9.14 9.07 -27.74
C GLN A 49 10.60 9.28 -27.29
N GLY A 50 11.55 9.01 -28.17
CA GLY A 50 12.96 9.09 -27.84
C GLY A 50 13.41 8.01 -26.83
N LYS A 51 14.67 8.08 -26.41
CA LYS A 51 15.29 7.05 -25.58
C LYS A 51 14.66 6.93 -24.19
N ILE A 52 14.31 8.05 -23.55
CA ILE A 52 13.74 8.06 -22.19
C ILE A 52 12.30 7.56 -22.19
N GLY A 53 11.46 8.05 -23.11
CA GLY A 53 10.07 7.61 -23.22
C GLY A 53 9.94 6.13 -23.54
N ARG A 54 10.83 5.60 -24.40
CA ARG A 54 10.91 4.18 -24.68
C ARG A 54 11.18 3.36 -23.41
N ASN A 55 12.12 3.80 -22.55
CA ASN A 55 12.45 3.10 -21.30
C ASN A 55 11.22 2.97 -20.39
N VAL A 56 10.42 4.02 -20.29
CA VAL A 56 9.18 3.98 -19.50
C VAL A 56 8.24 2.90 -20.03
N LEU A 57 7.93 2.93 -21.32
CA LEU A 57 7.00 1.98 -21.94
C LEU A 57 7.47 0.53 -21.79
N SER A 58 8.73 0.24 -22.12
CA SER A 58 9.28 -1.11 -22.03
C SER A 58 9.25 -1.67 -20.60
N ILE A 59 9.48 -0.83 -19.58
CA ILE A 59 9.44 -1.26 -18.18
C ILE A 59 8.00 -1.43 -17.69
N LEU A 60 7.06 -0.56 -18.09
CA LEU A 60 5.68 -0.68 -17.64
C LEU A 60 5.02 -1.97 -18.12
N GLU A 61 5.32 -2.45 -19.32
CA GLU A 61 4.70 -3.63 -19.92
C GLU A 61 5.31 -4.97 -19.46
N CYS A 62 6.46 -4.97 -18.79
CA CYS A 62 7.07 -6.21 -18.34
C CYS A 62 6.67 -6.60 -16.89
N ASP A 63 6.66 -7.90 -16.58
CA ASP A 63 6.47 -8.41 -15.21
C ASP A 63 7.76 -8.33 -14.38
N GLY A 64 8.92 -8.41 -15.02
CA GLY A 64 10.22 -8.32 -14.39
C GLY A 64 11.30 -7.88 -15.38
N VAL A 65 12.41 -7.38 -14.84
CA VAL A 65 13.54 -6.80 -15.59
C VAL A 65 14.83 -7.46 -15.14
N ILE A 66 15.69 -7.82 -16.10
CA ILE A 66 17.04 -8.33 -15.78
C ILE A 66 18.08 -7.34 -16.28
N PHE A 67 18.93 -6.88 -15.36
CA PHE A 67 20.03 -5.98 -15.65
C PHE A 67 21.36 -6.73 -15.75
N ILE A 68 22.03 -6.55 -16.88
CA ILE A 68 23.32 -7.16 -17.20
C ILE A 68 24.34 -6.05 -17.46
N GLY A 69 24.89 -5.46 -16.41
CA GLY A 69 25.77 -4.31 -16.51
C GLY A 69 25.04 -3.06 -16.97
N GLY A 70 25.77 -2.07 -17.51
CA GLY A 70 25.19 -0.88 -18.12
C GLY A 70 25.74 0.45 -17.60
N GLY A 71 25.25 1.55 -18.21
CA GLY A 71 25.60 2.94 -17.90
C GLY A 71 24.39 3.74 -17.42
N ILE A 72 24.36 5.04 -17.79
CA ILE A 72 23.31 5.98 -17.34
C ILE A 72 21.89 5.58 -17.82
N GLY A 73 21.76 4.97 -19.00
CA GLY A 73 20.49 4.46 -19.49
C GLY A 73 19.95 3.33 -18.61
N THR A 74 20.81 2.43 -18.21
CA THR A 74 20.48 1.33 -17.29
C THR A 74 20.09 1.84 -15.91
N LEU A 75 20.70 2.93 -15.42
CA LEU A 75 20.29 3.60 -14.19
C LEU A 75 18.88 4.15 -14.31
N ASN A 76 18.53 4.77 -15.44
CA ASN A 76 17.18 5.27 -15.69
C ASN A 76 16.14 4.12 -15.72
N GLU A 77 16.41 3.03 -16.45
CA GLU A 77 15.55 1.84 -16.48
C GLU A 77 15.41 1.19 -15.11
N PHE A 78 16.50 1.11 -14.33
CA PHE A 78 16.47 0.60 -12.97
C PHE A 78 15.59 1.46 -12.07
N SER A 79 15.74 2.80 -12.13
CA SER A 79 14.93 3.73 -11.33
C SER A 79 13.45 3.56 -11.63
N ILE A 80 13.06 3.44 -12.91
CA ILE A 80 11.67 3.21 -13.32
C ILE A 80 11.19 1.84 -12.80
N ALA A 81 11.94 0.78 -13.03
CA ALA A 81 11.59 -0.58 -12.60
C ALA A 81 11.44 -0.67 -11.08
N TYR A 82 12.32 0.00 -10.36
CA TYR A 82 12.29 0.07 -8.91
C TYR A 82 11.05 0.84 -8.44
N HIS A 83 10.78 2.00 -9.01
CA HIS A 83 9.61 2.83 -8.69
C HIS A 83 8.28 2.13 -9.02
N GLU A 84 8.22 1.38 -10.11
CA GLU A 84 7.03 0.62 -10.54
C GLU A 84 6.89 -0.75 -9.82
N GLY A 85 7.77 -1.02 -8.86
CA GLY A 85 7.68 -2.23 -8.05
C GLY A 85 7.91 -3.53 -8.82
N LYS A 86 8.70 -3.52 -9.89
CA LYS A 86 8.95 -4.72 -10.72
C LYS A 86 9.80 -5.76 -9.98
N ILE A 87 9.79 -7.00 -10.49
CA ILE A 87 10.82 -7.99 -10.12
C ILE A 87 12.10 -7.62 -10.85
N ILE A 88 13.17 -7.37 -10.11
CA ILE A 88 14.45 -6.91 -10.65
C ILE A 88 15.50 -8.00 -10.47
N GLY A 89 15.96 -8.57 -11.57
CA GLY A 89 17.10 -9.47 -11.59
C GLY A 89 18.40 -8.70 -11.86
N ILE A 90 19.45 -8.96 -11.09
CA ILE A 90 20.76 -8.35 -11.30
C ILE A 90 21.80 -9.42 -11.47
N LEU A 91 22.43 -9.45 -12.64
CA LEU A 91 23.61 -10.27 -12.87
C LEU A 91 24.81 -9.60 -12.22
N GLU A 92 25.37 -10.25 -11.20
CA GLU A 92 26.52 -9.73 -10.44
C GLU A 92 27.80 -9.83 -11.28
N ILE A 93 28.08 -8.74 -12.03
CA ILE A 93 29.31 -8.58 -12.82
C ILE A 93 30.11 -7.45 -12.17
N VAL A 94 31.36 -7.69 -11.90
CA VAL A 94 32.28 -6.72 -11.27
C VAL A 94 32.40 -5.44 -12.11
N GLY A 95 32.30 -4.27 -11.45
CA GLY A 95 32.52 -2.96 -12.06
C GLY A 95 31.31 -2.31 -12.73
N SER A 96 30.11 -2.86 -12.61
CA SER A 96 28.90 -2.27 -13.19
C SER A 96 28.37 -1.11 -12.36
N ILE A 97 27.63 -0.16 -13.01
CA ILE A 97 26.92 0.92 -12.31
C ILE A 97 25.90 0.37 -11.30
N ILE A 98 25.36 -0.80 -11.58
CA ILE A 98 24.38 -1.49 -10.75
C ILE A 98 24.97 -1.95 -9.42
N GLU A 99 26.24 -2.35 -9.42
CA GLU A 99 26.96 -2.67 -8.17
C GLU A 99 27.04 -1.45 -7.24
N LYS A 100 27.26 -0.26 -7.82
CA LYS A 100 27.26 1.00 -7.06
C LYS A 100 25.87 1.34 -6.53
N ILE A 101 24.82 1.13 -7.34
CA ILE A 101 23.42 1.35 -6.96
C ILE A 101 23.05 0.43 -5.79
N LEU A 102 23.46 -0.84 -5.83
CA LEU A 102 23.16 -1.80 -4.77
C LEU A 102 23.79 -1.44 -3.42
N LYS A 103 24.93 -0.76 -3.42
CA LYS A 103 25.54 -0.22 -2.19
C LYS A 103 24.72 0.91 -1.60
N MET A 104 23.91 1.59 -2.40
CA MET A 104 23.00 2.68 -2.00
C MET A 104 21.57 2.19 -1.69
N GLU A 105 21.30 0.89 -1.78
CA GLU A 105 19.94 0.32 -1.62
C GLU A 105 19.27 0.71 -0.28
N GLY A 106 20.07 0.91 0.78
CA GLY A 106 19.58 1.39 2.08
C GLY A 106 19.19 2.87 2.12
N ASP A 107 19.63 3.65 1.12
CA ASP A 107 19.44 5.10 1.05
C ASP A 107 18.30 5.52 0.10
N PHE A 108 17.69 4.57 -0.63
CA PHE A 108 16.54 4.86 -1.49
C PHE A 108 15.32 5.24 -0.67
N LYS A 109 15.17 6.53 -0.40
CA LYS A 109 13.96 7.08 0.19
C LYS A 109 12.95 7.32 -0.93
N SER A 110 11.75 6.76 -0.80
CA SER A 110 10.66 7.07 -1.70
C SER A 110 10.22 8.53 -1.47
N GLY A 111 10.48 9.40 -2.43
CA GLY A 111 9.80 10.69 -2.51
C GLY A 111 8.32 10.45 -2.82
N ALA A 112 7.43 11.16 -2.14
CA ALA A 112 5.98 11.20 -2.42
C ALA A 112 5.16 9.91 -2.20
N GLY A 113 5.35 9.19 -1.09
CA GLY A 113 4.30 8.31 -0.51
C GLY A 113 3.85 7.09 -1.32
N LYS A 114 4.39 6.85 -2.52
CA LYS A 114 4.19 5.60 -3.28
C LYS A 114 5.36 4.68 -3.03
N GLU A 115 5.16 3.74 -2.18
CA GLU A 115 6.18 2.76 -1.86
C GLU A 115 6.40 1.75 -2.98
N ILE A 116 7.67 1.56 -3.23
CA ILE A 116 8.21 0.69 -4.23
C ILE A 116 8.19 -0.75 -3.70
N MET A 117 7.41 -1.62 -4.34
CA MET A 117 7.39 -3.05 -4.05
C MET A 117 8.37 -3.82 -4.97
N ALA A 118 9.45 -3.20 -5.36
CA ALA A 118 10.47 -3.88 -6.15
C ALA A 118 11.08 -5.03 -5.35
N LYS A 119 11.15 -6.20 -5.98
CA LYS A 119 11.86 -7.36 -5.45
C LYS A 119 13.14 -7.53 -6.22
N ILE A 120 14.27 -7.35 -5.55
CA ILE A 120 15.59 -7.53 -6.16
C ILE A 120 16.08 -8.95 -5.89
N VAL A 121 16.47 -9.66 -6.94
CA VAL A 121 17.16 -10.96 -6.89
C VAL A 121 18.49 -10.87 -7.62
N LYS A 122 19.50 -11.53 -7.08
CA LYS A 122 20.88 -11.44 -7.56
C LYS A 122 21.46 -12.85 -7.79
N ASP A 123 22.27 -12.99 -8.83
CA ASP A 123 23.07 -14.19 -9.05
C ASP A 123 24.25 -13.86 -9.98
N LYS A 124 25.35 -14.62 -9.81
CA LYS A 124 26.50 -14.58 -10.74
C LYS A 124 26.28 -15.47 -11.97
N ASN A 125 25.41 -16.46 -11.84
CA ASN A 125 25.06 -17.37 -12.92
C ASN A 125 23.82 -16.86 -13.65
N PRO A 126 23.90 -16.55 -14.97
CA PRO A 126 22.78 -16.00 -15.72
C PRO A 126 21.54 -16.92 -15.72
N LYS A 127 21.73 -18.22 -15.83
CA LYS A 127 20.63 -19.20 -15.87
C LYS A 127 19.88 -19.23 -14.55
N LYS A 128 20.60 -19.31 -13.42
CA LYS A 128 20.02 -19.27 -12.08
C LYS A 128 19.31 -17.94 -11.81
N LEU A 129 19.84 -16.82 -12.31
CA LEU A 129 19.22 -15.52 -12.19
C LEU A 129 17.85 -15.48 -12.88
N VAL A 130 17.76 -15.98 -14.12
CA VAL A 130 16.50 -16.09 -14.86
C VAL A 130 15.49 -16.95 -14.12
N GLU A 131 15.92 -18.12 -13.63
CA GLU A 131 15.08 -19.04 -12.85
C GLU A 131 14.51 -18.34 -11.59
N LYS A 132 15.33 -17.63 -10.83
CA LYS A 132 14.90 -16.83 -9.65
C LYS A 132 13.90 -15.74 -10.02
N VAL A 133 14.13 -15.00 -11.10
CA VAL A 133 13.21 -13.93 -11.56
C VAL A 133 11.86 -14.53 -11.95
N LEU A 134 11.84 -15.61 -12.73
CA LEU A 134 10.62 -16.30 -13.14
C LEU A 134 9.84 -16.87 -11.96
N GLU A 135 10.54 -17.43 -10.97
CA GLU A 135 9.93 -17.93 -9.74
C GLU A 135 9.25 -16.80 -8.96
N GLU A 136 9.90 -15.64 -8.79
CA GLU A 136 9.31 -14.51 -8.11
C GLU A 136 8.14 -13.89 -8.89
N ILE A 137 8.20 -13.86 -10.24
CA ILE A 137 7.06 -13.43 -11.08
C ILE A 137 5.88 -14.39 -10.90
N LYS A 138 6.12 -15.70 -10.91
CA LYS A 138 5.08 -16.72 -10.69
C LYS A 138 4.45 -16.55 -9.30
N LYS A 139 5.24 -16.44 -8.25
CA LYS A 139 4.73 -16.18 -6.89
C LYS A 139 3.86 -14.94 -6.84
N ARG A 140 4.31 -13.84 -7.45
CA ARG A 140 3.54 -12.57 -7.47
C ARG A 140 2.21 -12.71 -8.21
N LYS A 141 2.18 -13.44 -9.34
CA LYS A 141 0.95 -13.71 -10.08
C LYS A 141 -0.01 -14.60 -9.28
N GLU A 142 0.50 -15.59 -8.58
CA GLU A 142 -0.29 -16.44 -7.68
C GLU A 142 -0.85 -15.65 -6.48
N GLU A 143 -0.04 -14.79 -5.89
CA GLU A 143 -0.50 -13.88 -4.80
C GLU A 143 -1.61 -12.95 -5.28
N LYS A 144 -1.51 -12.38 -6.49
CA LYS A 144 -2.58 -11.55 -7.08
C LYS A 144 -3.86 -12.33 -7.37
N ARG A 145 -3.77 -13.60 -7.78
CA ARG A 145 -4.95 -14.45 -8.01
C ARG A 145 -5.75 -14.74 -6.75
N LYS A 146 -5.14 -14.59 -5.57
CA LYS A 146 -5.78 -14.79 -4.28
C LYS A 146 -6.40 -13.50 -3.72
N GLU A 147 -6.28 -12.40 -4.42
CA GLU A 147 -6.88 -11.11 -4.10
C GLU A 147 -8.18 -10.94 -4.91
N ILE A 148 -9.32 -10.83 -4.22
CA ILE A 148 -10.64 -10.69 -4.85
C ILE A 148 -11.06 -9.23 -4.72
N SER A 149 -11.28 -8.56 -5.86
CA SER A 149 -11.87 -7.23 -5.86
C SER A 149 -13.36 -7.32 -5.51
N ILE A 150 -13.81 -6.51 -4.57
CA ILE A 150 -15.21 -6.46 -4.12
C ILE A 150 -15.70 -5.03 -4.27
N THR A 151 -16.84 -4.90 -4.93
CA THR A 151 -17.57 -3.64 -5.02
C THR A 151 -18.90 -3.80 -4.29
N PHE A 152 -19.25 -2.87 -3.42
CA PHE A 152 -20.46 -2.93 -2.63
C PHE A 152 -21.04 -1.53 -2.38
N LYS A 153 -22.32 -1.44 -2.05
CA LYS A 153 -22.98 -0.16 -1.73
C LYS A 153 -23.02 0.09 -0.23
N ASN A 154 -22.71 1.32 0.16
CA ASN A 154 -22.97 1.79 1.52
C ASN A 154 -24.44 2.18 1.74
N GLU A 155 -24.80 2.54 2.98
CA GLU A 155 -26.18 2.93 3.35
C GLU A 155 -26.66 4.20 2.62
N ARG A 156 -25.76 4.99 2.04
CA ARG A 156 -26.05 6.20 1.24
C ARG A 156 -26.11 5.91 -0.26
N GLY A 157 -26.06 4.63 -0.66
CA GLY A 157 -26.12 4.18 -2.06
C GLY A 157 -24.83 4.39 -2.85
N LYS A 158 -23.75 4.83 -2.22
CA LYS A 158 -22.45 5.02 -2.85
C LYS A 158 -21.72 3.70 -3.02
N GLU A 159 -21.06 3.53 -4.17
CA GLU A 159 -20.24 2.38 -4.47
C GLU A 159 -18.89 2.48 -3.77
N LEU A 160 -18.58 1.49 -2.94
CA LEU A 160 -17.30 1.35 -2.26
C LEU A 160 -16.52 0.18 -2.84
N VAL A 161 -15.18 0.32 -2.87
CA VAL A 161 -14.28 -0.67 -3.47
C VAL A 161 -13.33 -1.23 -2.43
N GLY A 162 -13.26 -2.55 -2.36
CA GLY A 162 -12.36 -3.26 -1.47
C GLY A 162 -11.60 -4.40 -2.15
N VAL A 163 -10.67 -4.98 -1.42
CA VAL A 163 -9.92 -6.17 -1.83
C VAL A 163 -9.91 -7.16 -0.67
N LEU A 164 -10.42 -8.36 -0.95
CA LEU A 164 -10.41 -9.48 -0.03
C LEU A 164 -9.22 -10.40 -0.32
N HIS A 165 -8.44 -10.68 0.70
CA HIS A 165 -7.36 -11.65 0.69
C HIS A 165 -7.89 -12.94 1.33
N LEU A 166 -8.41 -13.85 0.51
CA LEU A 166 -9.03 -15.09 0.98
C LEU A 166 -8.00 -16.22 1.00
N PRO A 167 -7.81 -16.93 2.14
CA PRO A 167 -7.02 -18.16 2.19
C PRO A 167 -7.62 -19.28 1.33
N GLU A 168 -6.79 -20.23 0.91
CA GLU A 168 -7.23 -21.29 -0.01
C GLU A 168 -8.23 -22.28 0.59
N LYS A 169 -8.19 -22.49 1.90
CA LYS A 169 -8.95 -23.57 2.54
C LYS A 169 -9.53 -23.17 3.90
N GLY A 170 -10.64 -23.80 4.23
CA GLY A 170 -11.28 -23.70 5.54
C GLY A 170 -12.20 -22.53 5.70
N LYS A 171 -12.66 -22.34 6.93
CA LYS A 171 -13.47 -21.19 7.39
C LYS A 171 -12.56 -20.23 8.17
N PRO A 172 -11.90 -19.30 7.48
CA PRO A 172 -10.85 -18.47 8.09
C PRO A 172 -11.42 -17.42 9.04
N PRO A 173 -10.65 -17.01 10.08
CA PRO A 173 -10.94 -15.81 10.85
C PRO A 173 -10.83 -14.57 9.94
N LEU A 174 -11.51 -13.49 10.34
CA LEU A 174 -11.59 -12.25 9.57
C LEU A 174 -10.81 -11.11 10.23
N VAL A 175 -10.01 -10.41 9.44
CA VAL A 175 -9.42 -9.12 9.80
C VAL A 175 -9.92 -8.07 8.81
N ILE A 176 -10.44 -6.93 9.31
CA ILE A 176 -10.76 -5.78 8.46
C ILE A 176 -9.75 -4.65 8.75
N ILE A 177 -9.16 -4.11 7.69
CA ILE A 177 -8.21 -3.00 7.78
C ILE A 177 -8.89 -1.70 7.39
N CYS A 178 -8.83 -0.71 8.27
CA CYS A 178 -9.44 0.60 8.13
C CYS A 178 -8.34 1.65 8.01
N HIS A 179 -8.25 2.30 6.86
CA HIS A 179 -7.27 3.36 6.62
C HIS A 179 -7.57 4.66 7.40
N GLY A 180 -6.60 5.57 7.47
CA GLY A 180 -6.75 6.87 8.08
C GLY A 180 -7.39 7.89 7.14
N PHE A 181 -7.53 9.13 7.63
CA PHE A 181 -8.17 10.24 6.92
C PHE A 181 -7.62 10.43 5.51
N GLN A 182 -8.48 10.29 4.50
CA GLN A 182 -8.16 10.41 3.05
C GLN A 182 -6.91 9.60 2.63
N ASN A 183 -6.76 8.40 3.16
CA ASN A 183 -5.82 7.41 2.67
C ASN A 183 -6.57 6.38 1.80
N SER A 184 -5.97 5.25 1.47
CA SER A 184 -6.64 4.22 0.68
C SER A 184 -6.22 2.80 1.09
N LYS A 185 -7.01 1.82 0.63
CA LYS A 185 -6.73 0.38 0.73
C LYS A 185 -5.41 -0.03 0.06
N THR A 186 -4.89 0.81 -0.84
CA THR A 186 -3.66 0.54 -1.60
C THR A 186 -2.39 0.90 -0.87
N ASP A 187 -2.49 1.46 0.35
CA ASP A 187 -1.32 1.72 1.17
C ASP A 187 -0.55 0.41 1.41
N ARG A 188 0.74 0.46 1.13
CA ARG A 188 1.64 -0.70 1.09
C ARG A 188 1.68 -1.49 2.39
N LYS A 189 1.68 -0.83 3.54
CA LYS A 189 1.66 -1.51 4.84
C LYS A 189 0.39 -2.34 5.03
N PHE A 190 -0.74 -1.92 4.47
CA PHE A 190 -1.99 -2.68 4.50
C PHE A 190 -1.92 -3.89 3.57
N ILE A 191 -1.41 -3.71 2.34
CA ILE A 191 -1.21 -4.81 1.39
C ILE A 191 -0.25 -5.85 1.98
N LYS A 192 0.86 -5.40 2.54
CA LYS A 192 1.87 -6.27 3.15
C LYS A 192 1.29 -7.07 4.32
N LEU A 193 0.60 -6.40 5.23
CA LEU A 193 -0.06 -7.07 6.35
C LEU A 193 -1.08 -8.10 5.86
N ALA A 194 -1.93 -7.71 4.89
CA ALA A 194 -2.97 -8.58 4.35
C ALA A 194 -2.39 -9.87 3.75
N ARG A 195 -1.33 -9.76 2.94
CA ARG A 195 -0.66 -10.91 2.34
C ARG A 195 0.02 -11.83 3.36
N VAL A 196 0.63 -11.24 4.39
CA VAL A 196 1.26 -12.01 5.45
C VAL A 196 0.21 -12.80 6.24
N LEU A 197 -0.90 -12.17 6.61
CA LEU A 197 -1.99 -12.81 7.35
C LEU A 197 -2.71 -13.87 6.51
N GLN A 198 -2.93 -13.62 5.21
CA GLN A 198 -3.52 -14.58 4.30
C GLN A 198 -2.71 -15.89 4.23
N LYS A 199 -1.38 -15.80 4.19
CA LYS A 199 -0.47 -16.97 4.22
C LYS A 199 -0.59 -17.78 5.53
N GLU A 200 -1.03 -17.14 6.60
CA GLU A 200 -1.30 -17.79 7.89
C GLU A 200 -2.75 -18.29 8.05
N GLY A 201 -3.52 -18.27 6.98
CA GLY A 201 -4.91 -18.75 7.00
C GLY A 201 -5.92 -17.75 7.58
N ILE A 202 -5.58 -16.46 7.62
CA ILE A 202 -6.47 -15.39 8.07
C ILE A 202 -7.00 -14.64 6.84
N CYS A 203 -8.31 -14.54 6.70
CA CYS A 203 -8.95 -13.70 5.68
C CYS A 203 -8.80 -12.22 6.05
N VAL A 204 -8.41 -11.40 5.09
CA VAL A 204 -8.22 -9.95 5.31
C VAL A 204 -9.01 -9.16 4.28
N PHE A 205 -9.86 -8.25 4.74
CA PHE A 205 -10.55 -7.29 3.91
C PHE A 205 -10.01 -5.89 4.14
N ARG A 206 -9.59 -5.22 3.10
CA ARG A 206 -9.19 -3.82 3.07
C ARG A 206 -10.02 -3.10 2.01
N PHE A 207 -10.58 -1.95 2.34
CA PHE A 207 -11.47 -1.20 1.45
C PHE A 207 -11.21 0.31 1.57
N ASP A 208 -11.74 1.07 0.63
CA ASP A 208 -11.73 2.52 0.67
C ASP A 208 -13.05 3.04 1.22
N PHE A 209 -12.99 3.96 2.18
CA PHE A 209 -14.15 4.71 2.64
C PHE A 209 -14.70 5.62 1.53
N GLU A 210 -15.95 6.05 1.63
CA GLU A 210 -16.57 7.00 0.69
C GLU A 210 -15.69 8.25 0.53
N GLY A 211 -15.47 8.65 -0.73
CA GLY A 211 -14.61 9.78 -1.09
C GLY A 211 -13.11 9.52 -0.98
N CYS A 212 -12.68 8.24 -0.84
CA CYS A 212 -11.28 7.84 -0.77
C CYS A 212 -10.95 6.80 -1.84
N GLY A 213 -9.71 6.79 -2.31
CA GLY A 213 -9.19 5.79 -3.25
C GLY A 213 -10.05 5.61 -4.49
N ASP A 214 -10.53 4.37 -4.71
CA ASP A 214 -11.38 4.02 -5.85
C ASP A 214 -12.88 4.04 -5.51
N SER A 215 -13.27 4.38 -4.27
CA SER A 215 -14.66 4.48 -3.84
C SER A 215 -15.29 5.79 -4.30
N GLU A 216 -16.59 5.73 -4.61
CA GLU A 216 -17.37 6.94 -4.96
C GLU A 216 -17.41 7.96 -3.82
N GLY A 217 -17.72 9.20 -4.14
CA GLY A 217 -17.96 10.28 -3.18
C GLY A 217 -16.98 11.44 -3.33
N ASP A 218 -17.20 12.48 -2.55
CA ASP A 218 -16.32 13.64 -2.49
C ASP A 218 -15.62 13.67 -1.11
N PRO A 219 -14.29 13.78 -1.05
CA PRO A 219 -13.55 13.85 0.22
C PRO A 219 -14.03 14.95 1.18
N LYS A 220 -14.67 16.02 0.67
CA LYS A 220 -15.24 17.08 1.52
C LYS A 220 -16.45 16.61 2.37
N GLU A 221 -17.10 15.51 1.97
CA GLU A 221 -18.28 14.96 2.66
C GLU A 221 -17.90 13.91 3.74
N ILE A 222 -16.61 13.62 3.90
CA ILE A 222 -16.13 12.70 4.92
C ILE A 222 -16.54 13.19 6.31
N THR A 223 -17.12 12.29 7.10
CA THR A 223 -17.37 12.44 8.53
C THR A 223 -17.08 11.10 9.22
N ILE A 224 -16.75 11.13 10.49
CA ILE A 224 -16.55 9.88 11.27
C ILE A 224 -17.83 9.05 11.28
N LYS A 225 -18.98 9.71 11.40
CA LYS A 225 -20.28 9.03 11.33
C LYS A 225 -20.47 8.26 10.02
N ASN A 226 -20.12 8.87 8.89
CA ASN A 226 -20.23 8.23 7.58
C ASN A 226 -19.27 7.06 7.44
N GLU A 227 -18.00 7.23 7.87
CA GLU A 227 -17.00 6.15 7.82
C GLU A 227 -17.38 4.96 8.73
N VAL A 228 -18.03 5.19 9.87
CA VAL A 228 -18.56 4.11 10.71
C VAL A 228 -19.67 3.32 9.98
N ALA A 229 -20.58 4.00 9.27
CA ALA A 229 -21.61 3.36 8.47
C ALA A 229 -21.00 2.59 7.26
N ASP A 230 -19.96 3.16 6.62
CA ASP A 230 -19.24 2.49 5.54
C ASP A 230 -18.57 1.19 6.03
N LEU A 231 -17.92 1.23 7.20
CA LEU A 231 -17.29 0.06 7.79
C LEU A 231 -18.34 -1.00 8.17
N ASN A 232 -19.53 -0.59 8.63
CA ASN A 232 -20.64 -1.52 8.87
C ASN A 232 -21.10 -2.20 7.58
N SER A 233 -21.23 -1.42 6.48
CA SER A 233 -21.56 -1.97 5.16
C SER A 233 -20.50 -2.94 4.66
N ALA A 234 -19.21 -2.57 4.81
CA ALA A 234 -18.08 -3.42 4.47
C ALA A 234 -18.08 -4.75 5.25
N PHE A 235 -18.33 -4.70 6.57
CA PHE A 235 -18.42 -5.88 7.41
C PHE A 235 -19.58 -6.79 6.97
N LYS A 236 -20.77 -6.23 6.77
CA LYS A 236 -21.97 -6.97 6.32
C LYS A 236 -21.73 -7.64 4.96
N THR A 237 -21.09 -6.96 4.01
CA THR A 237 -20.79 -7.51 2.68
C THR A 237 -19.96 -8.78 2.80
N VAL A 238 -18.80 -8.71 3.47
CA VAL A 238 -17.94 -9.90 3.58
C VAL A 238 -18.54 -10.99 4.46
N GLN A 239 -19.35 -10.65 5.46
CA GLN A 239 -20.09 -11.59 6.27
C GLN A 239 -21.09 -12.41 5.47
N ASN A 240 -21.81 -11.76 4.54
CA ASN A 240 -22.88 -12.38 3.78
C ASN A 240 -22.39 -13.16 2.55
N GLU A 241 -21.28 -12.73 1.96
CA GLU A 241 -20.79 -13.27 0.69
C GLU A 241 -19.74 -14.39 0.86
N PHE A 242 -19.12 -14.50 2.03
CA PHE A 242 -18.01 -15.44 2.24
C PHE A 242 -18.21 -16.30 3.49
N ASP A 243 -17.81 -17.57 3.41
CA ASP A 243 -17.85 -18.50 4.56
C ASP A 243 -16.66 -18.24 5.49
N LEU A 244 -16.88 -17.37 6.48
CA LEU A 244 -15.88 -16.88 7.43
C LEU A 244 -16.19 -17.27 8.86
N ASP A 245 -15.18 -17.48 9.68
CA ASP A 245 -15.35 -17.69 11.13
C ASP A 245 -15.58 -16.36 11.85
N LEU A 246 -16.82 -15.95 11.92
CA LEU A 246 -17.23 -14.69 12.56
C LEU A 246 -17.11 -14.71 14.10
N LYS A 247 -16.77 -15.84 14.72
CA LYS A 247 -16.37 -15.89 16.12
C LYS A 247 -14.94 -15.40 16.34
N ARG A 248 -14.14 -15.33 15.27
CA ARG A 248 -12.75 -14.87 15.28
C ARG A 248 -12.57 -13.69 14.33
N VAL A 249 -13.09 -12.52 14.76
CA VAL A 249 -12.98 -11.25 14.02
C VAL A 249 -12.02 -10.31 14.74
N ALA A 250 -11.23 -9.57 14.00
CA ALA A 250 -10.41 -8.47 14.49
C ALA A 250 -10.42 -7.27 13.50
N PHE A 251 -10.07 -6.10 14.01
CA PHE A 251 -9.93 -4.90 13.19
C PHE A 251 -8.54 -4.29 13.39
N VAL A 252 -7.99 -3.78 12.30
CA VAL A 252 -6.76 -2.98 12.29
C VAL A 252 -7.11 -1.60 11.79
N GLY A 253 -6.97 -0.60 12.63
CA GLY A 253 -7.18 0.79 12.24
C GLY A 253 -5.86 1.55 12.16
N ALA A 254 -5.78 2.52 11.27
CA ALA A 254 -4.69 3.49 11.20
C ALA A 254 -5.23 4.90 11.41
N SER A 255 -4.59 5.69 12.28
CA SER A 255 -4.96 7.08 12.56
C SER A 255 -6.47 7.24 12.85
N LEU A 256 -7.24 7.90 11.98
CA LEU A 256 -8.70 8.05 12.12
C LEU A 256 -9.44 6.71 12.10
N GLY A 257 -8.97 5.73 11.32
CA GLY A 257 -9.55 4.39 11.27
C GLY A 257 -9.65 3.69 12.64
N ASN A 258 -8.83 4.10 13.60
CA ASN A 258 -8.92 3.59 14.99
C ASN A 258 -10.19 4.06 15.70
N VAL A 259 -10.58 5.31 15.46
CA VAL A 259 -11.82 5.89 16.00
C VAL A 259 -13.01 5.16 15.37
N VAL A 260 -12.99 5.02 14.05
CA VAL A 260 -14.06 4.38 13.27
C VAL A 260 -14.30 2.93 13.73
N THR A 261 -13.24 2.14 13.88
CA THR A 261 -13.33 0.74 14.35
C THR A 261 -13.89 0.65 15.77
N SER A 262 -13.47 1.55 16.67
CA SER A 262 -13.95 1.56 18.05
C SER A 262 -15.42 1.93 18.15
N LEU A 263 -15.85 2.93 17.37
CA LEU A 263 -17.24 3.36 17.31
C LEU A 263 -18.13 2.30 16.64
N LEU A 264 -17.66 1.60 15.61
CA LEU A 264 -18.38 0.49 15.01
C LEU A 264 -18.74 -0.57 16.05
N LEU A 265 -17.75 -1.06 16.81
CA LEU A 265 -17.98 -2.10 17.82
C LEU A 265 -18.97 -1.67 18.88
N LYS A 266 -18.88 -0.40 19.32
CA LYS A 266 -19.82 0.18 20.29
C LYS A 266 -21.24 0.31 19.72
N GLN A 267 -21.38 0.84 18.52
CA GLN A 267 -22.66 1.20 17.91
C GLN A 267 -23.44 -0.02 17.42
N TYR A 268 -22.74 -0.94 16.73
CA TYR A 268 -23.37 -2.11 16.10
C TYR A 268 -23.21 -3.41 16.91
N LYS A 269 -22.58 -3.32 18.09
CA LYS A 269 -22.35 -4.48 19.00
C LYS A 269 -21.69 -5.66 18.31
N ILE A 270 -20.80 -5.40 17.35
CA ILE A 270 -20.04 -6.43 16.65
C ILE A 270 -19.03 -7.03 17.62
N SER A 271 -19.02 -8.37 17.74
CA SER A 271 -18.04 -9.08 18.54
C SER A 271 -16.70 -9.15 17.82
N ALA A 272 -15.63 -8.71 18.49
CA ALA A 272 -14.27 -8.87 18.01
C ALA A 272 -13.40 -9.51 19.08
N LYS A 273 -12.37 -10.27 18.67
CA LYS A 273 -11.39 -10.86 19.58
C LYS A 273 -10.33 -9.89 20.03
N THR A 274 -9.95 -8.96 19.16
CA THR A 274 -8.92 -7.96 19.43
C THR A 274 -8.98 -6.80 18.45
N LEU A 275 -8.32 -5.68 18.82
CA LEU A 275 -8.08 -4.52 17.97
C LEU A 275 -6.58 -4.23 17.89
N VAL A 276 -6.16 -3.71 16.74
CA VAL A 276 -4.82 -3.15 16.56
C VAL A 276 -4.94 -1.72 16.04
N PHE A 277 -4.30 -0.79 16.71
CA PHE A 277 -4.32 0.63 16.41
C PHE A 277 -2.91 1.13 16.01
N TRP A 278 -2.80 1.68 14.83
CA TRP A 278 -1.59 2.33 14.35
C TRP A 278 -1.73 3.84 14.47
N SER A 279 -0.81 4.51 15.18
CA SER A 279 -0.79 5.97 15.38
C SER A 279 -2.17 6.56 15.67
N GLN A 280 -2.78 6.15 16.78
CA GLN A 280 -4.19 6.42 17.11
C GLN A 280 -4.52 7.92 17.23
N ALA A 281 -5.69 8.33 16.74
CA ALA A 281 -6.14 9.71 16.65
C ALA A 281 -7.48 9.98 17.40
N PHE A 282 -7.64 9.46 18.63
CA PHE A 282 -8.91 9.60 19.38
C PHE A 282 -9.22 11.02 19.81
N ASN A 283 -8.22 11.83 20.19
CA ASN A 283 -8.43 13.19 20.69
C ASN A 283 -8.51 14.21 19.54
N GLN A 284 -9.59 14.13 18.77
CA GLN A 284 -9.81 15.00 17.62
C GLN A 284 -9.81 16.50 18.00
N ARG A 285 -10.36 16.84 19.16
CA ARG A 285 -10.38 18.22 19.64
C ARG A 285 -8.97 18.84 19.69
N GLU A 286 -7.99 18.14 20.28
CA GLU A 286 -6.63 18.64 20.38
C GLU A 286 -5.90 18.57 19.03
N LEU A 287 -6.14 17.54 18.24
CA LEU A 287 -5.54 17.40 16.91
C LEU A 287 -5.97 18.53 15.97
N LEU A 288 -7.28 18.83 15.90
CA LEU A 288 -7.79 19.89 15.04
C LEU A 288 -7.28 21.27 15.45
N LYS A 289 -7.10 21.54 16.75
CA LYS A 289 -6.47 22.78 17.24
C LYS A 289 -5.02 22.93 16.79
N ASN A 290 -4.29 21.82 16.68
CA ASN A 290 -2.90 21.83 16.27
C ASN A 290 -2.74 21.88 14.73
N TRP A 291 -3.70 21.29 13.99
CA TRP A 291 -3.62 21.18 12.53
C TRP A 291 -4.17 22.41 11.80
N TYR A 292 -5.10 23.18 12.41
CA TYR A 292 -5.79 24.29 11.74
C TYR A 292 -5.56 25.61 12.45
N SER A 293 -5.12 26.61 11.70
CA SER A 293 -5.02 28.00 12.14
C SER A 293 -6.40 28.66 12.28
N LYS A 294 -6.45 29.83 12.89
CA LYS A 294 -7.69 30.62 12.94
C LYS A 294 -8.19 31.02 11.56
N GLU A 295 -7.27 31.25 10.62
CA GLU A 295 -7.53 31.58 9.22
C GLU A 295 -8.14 30.39 8.50
N ASP A 296 -7.57 29.17 8.66
CA ASP A 296 -8.14 27.93 8.12
C ASP A 296 -9.58 27.74 8.61
N ILE A 297 -9.83 27.97 9.89
CA ILE A 297 -11.17 27.81 10.47
C ILE A 297 -12.16 28.80 9.88
N ARG A 298 -11.75 30.07 9.70
CA ARG A 298 -12.58 31.08 9.05
C ARG A 298 -12.88 30.70 7.61
N GLU A 299 -11.88 30.23 6.90
CA GLU A 299 -12.02 29.83 5.51
C GLU A 299 -12.96 28.63 5.35
N ILE A 300 -12.81 27.57 6.15
CA ILE A 300 -13.70 26.40 6.10
C ILE A 300 -15.13 26.76 6.48
N MET A 301 -15.32 27.68 7.42
CA MET A 301 -16.66 28.14 7.79
C MET A 301 -17.33 28.97 6.71
N LYS A 302 -16.54 29.75 5.94
CA LYS A 302 -17.04 30.62 4.85
C LYS A 302 -17.25 29.84 3.55
N LYS A 303 -16.26 29.02 3.14
CA LYS A 303 -16.26 28.32 1.84
C LYS A 303 -16.83 26.90 1.90
N GLY A 304 -17.02 26.34 3.11
CA GLY A 304 -17.45 24.94 3.29
C GLY A 304 -16.35 23.90 3.12
N VAL A 305 -15.17 24.28 2.62
CA VAL A 305 -14.03 23.40 2.33
C VAL A 305 -12.72 24.19 2.36
N ILE A 306 -11.64 23.53 2.78
CA ILE A 306 -10.27 24.01 2.63
C ILE A 306 -9.37 22.90 2.09
N TYR A 307 -8.20 23.29 1.59
CA TYR A 307 -7.16 22.38 1.14
C TYR A 307 -5.93 22.51 2.03
N LYS A 308 -5.38 21.38 2.48
CA LYS A 308 -4.13 21.28 3.24
C LYS A 308 -3.24 20.24 2.56
N GLY A 309 -2.26 20.71 1.79
CA GLY A 309 -1.51 19.83 0.90
C GLY A 309 -2.46 19.16 -0.11
N ASP A 310 -2.44 17.84 -0.15
CA ASP A 310 -3.31 17.00 -0.97
C ASP A 310 -4.69 16.70 -0.35
N LYS A 311 -4.92 17.15 0.90
CA LYS A 311 -6.16 16.86 1.64
C LYS A 311 -7.23 17.92 1.42
N LYS A 312 -8.46 17.46 1.17
CA LYS A 312 -9.66 18.28 0.99
C LYS A 312 -10.55 18.14 2.22
N ILE A 313 -10.55 19.14 3.09
CA ILE A 313 -11.23 19.09 4.38
C ILE A 313 -12.56 19.83 4.31
N GLY A 314 -13.64 19.11 4.51
CA GLY A 314 -15.00 19.65 4.54
C GLY A 314 -15.41 20.24 5.89
N LYS A 315 -16.30 21.22 5.85
CA LYS A 315 -16.87 21.87 7.04
C LYS A 315 -17.55 20.85 7.99
N ASN A 316 -18.20 19.83 7.44
CA ASN A 316 -18.92 18.83 8.23
C ASN A 316 -17.96 18.02 9.11
N TYR A 317 -16.80 17.60 8.57
CA TYR A 317 -15.77 16.92 9.35
C TYR A 317 -15.28 17.79 10.51
N PHE A 318 -14.98 19.08 10.23
CA PHE A 318 -14.50 20.01 11.26
C PHE A 318 -15.55 20.22 12.36
N LEU A 319 -16.81 20.47 12.01
CA LEU A 319 -17.90 20.70 12.97
C LEU A 319 -18.18 19.48 13.84
N GLU A 320 -18.16 18.28 13.25
CA GLU A 320 -18.34 17.01 13.97
C GLU A 320 -17.26 16.83 15.05
N ASN A 321 -16.02 17.21 14.76
CA ASN A 321 -14.84 16.76 15.52
C ASN A 321 -14.18 17.83 16.41
N LYS A 322 -14.43 19.14 16.19
CA LYS A 322 -13.74 20.23 16.87
C LYS A 322 -13.79 20.19 18.41
N ASN A 323 -14.77 19.53 18.98
CA ASN A 323 -14.95 19.40 20.43
C ASN A 323 -14.93 17.94 20.91
N LYS A 324 -14.52 16.98 20.07
CA LYS A 324 -14.63 15.57 20.38
C LYS A 324 -13.32 14.94 20.82
N ASP A 325 -13.42 14.15 21.88
CA ASP A 325 -12.45 13.14 22.27
C ASP A 325 -13.19 11.79 22.29
N TYR A 326 -12.83 10.94 21.36
CA TYR A 326 -13.48 9.63 21.18
C TYR A 326 -12.89 8.54 22.08
N SER A 327 -11.90 8.85 22.92
CA SER A 327 -11.24 7.87 23.79
C SER A 327 -12.20 7.19 24.78
N SER A 328 -13.32 7.83 25.09
CA SER A 328 -14.37 7.22 25.92
C SER A 328 -15.01 5.99 25.30
N ALA A 329 -14.98 5.84 23.96
CA ALA A 329 -15.48 4.64 23.31
C ALA A 329 -14.74 3.36 23.76
N LEU A 330 -13.46 3.50 24.18
CA LEU A 330 -12.64 2.39 24.64
C LEU A 330 -13.06 1.85 26.01
N SER A 331 -13.78 2.61 26.83
CA SER A 331 -14.19 2.17 28.18
C SER A 331 -15.14 0.96 28.16
N GLU A 332 -15.92 0.82 27.08
CA GLU A 332 -16.87 -0.27 26.89
C GLU A 332 -16.25 -1.49 26.20
N LEU A 333 -15.06 -1.32 25.63
CA LEU A 333 -14.34 -2.37 24.91
C LEU A 333 -13.45 -3.15 25.88
N LYS A 334 -13.94 -4.30 26.36
CA LYS A 334 -13.21 -5.16 27.30
C LYS A 334 -12.21 -6.13 26.62
N LEU A 335 -12.10 -6.09 25.30
CA LEU A 335 -11.21 -6.94 24.51
C LEU A 335 -9.76 -6.42 24.52
N PRO A 336 -8.75 -7.26 24.27
CA PRO A 336 -7.35 -6.85 24.17
C PRO A 336 -7.13 -5.87 23.00
N ILE A 337 -6.38 -4.81 23.25
CA ILE A 337 -6.07 -3.78 22.26
C ILE A 337 -4.55 -3.59 22.20
N LEU A 338 -3.98 -3.65 21.00
CA LEU A 338 -2.59 -3.25 20.75
C LEU A 338 -2.56 -1.86 20.12
N ILE A 339 -1.79 -0.95 20.70
CA ILE A 339 -1.41 0.32 20.05
C ILE A 339 0.05 0.20 19.61
N ILE A 340 0.34 0.51 18.34
CA ILE A 340 1.69 0.71 17.83
C ILE A 340 1.80 2.18 17.41
N HIS A 341 2.80 2.88 17.94
CA HIS A 341 2.95 4.33 17.74
C HIS A 341 4.41 4.71 17.46
N GLY A 342 4.63 5.59 16.50
CA GLY A 342 5.94 6.11 16.19
C GLY A 342 6.42 7.13 17.24
N LYS A 343 7.67 7.05 17.68
CA LYS A 343 8.23 8.04 18.62
C LYS A 343 8.36 9.42 17.99
N GLU A 344 8.60 9.45 16.66
CA GLU A 344 8.80 10.68 15.89
C GLU A 344 7.51 11.17 15.21
N ASP A 345 6.35 10.65 15.63
CA ASP A 345 5.04 11.07 15.12
C ASP A 345 4.78 12.55 15.46
N LYS A 346 4.82 13.41 14.44
CA LYS A 346 4.57 14.86 14.53
C LYS A 346 3.11 15.22 14.33
N ASP A 347 2.33 14.33 13.69
CA ASP A 347 0.92 14.56 13.40
C ASP A 347 0.05 14.23 14.60
N VAL A 348 0.31 13.11 15.27
CA VAL A 348 -0.40 12.69 16.46
C VAL A 348 0.60 12.46 17.61
N PRO A 349 0.65 13.32 18.62
CA PRO A 349 1.61 13.19 19.70
C PRO A 349 1.54 11.85 20.45
N LEU A 350 2.69 11.18 20.61
CA LEU A 350 2.83 9.90 21.32
C LEU A 350 2.20 9.92 22.73
N LYS A 351 2.22 11.08 23.40
CA LYS A 351 1.61 11.26 24.72
C LYS A 351 0.16 10.78 24.81
N PHE A 352 -0.61 10.89 23.72
CA PHE A 352 -2.01 10.43 23.70
C PHE A 352 -2.12 8.90 23.82
N SER A 353 -1.23 8.15 23.17
CA SER A 353 -1.18 6.70 23.30
C SER A 353 -0.70 6.27 24.69
N GLN A 354 0.26 6.99 25.27
CA GLN A 354 0.72 6.75 26.64
C GLN A 354 -0.38 7.01 27.68
N GLN A 355 -1.19 8.04 27.47
CA GLN A 355 -2.36 8.33 28.33
C GLN A 355 -3.40 7.22 28.25
N LEU A 356 -3.73 6.72 27.05
CA LEU A 356 -4.66 5.58 26.88
C LEU A 356 -4.14 4.32 27.56
N LYS A 357 -2.84 4.01 27.42
CA LYS A 357 -2.21 2.86 28.10
C LYS A 357 -2.29 2.95 29.61
N ARG A 358 -2.14 4.15 30.19
CA ARG A 358 -2.29 4.36 31.63
C ARG A 358 -3.74 4.21 32.10
N LYS A 359 -4.68 4.70 31.27
CA LYS A 359 -6.11 4.72 31.59
C LYS A 359 -6.79 3.36 31.48
N TYR A 360 -6.40 2.53 30.48
CA TYR A 360 -7.06 1.27 30.14
C TYR A 360 -6.12 0.09 30.29
N LYS A 361 -6.42 -0.84 31.20
CA LYS A 361 -5.57 -2.03 31.50
C LYS A 361 -5.45 -3.02 30.33
N ASN A 362 -6.49 -3.12 29.49
CA ASN A 362 -6.55 -4.02 28.33
C ASN A 362 -5.77 -3.50 27.11
N ILE A 363 -5.12 -2.33 27.20
CA ILE A 363 -4.29 -1.76 26.14
C ILE A 363 -2.82 -2.15 26.34
N SER A 364 -2.20 -2.70 25.32
CA SER A 364 -0.75 -2.85 25.16
C SER A 364 -0.23 -1.75 24.23
N LEU A 365 0.95 -1.17 24.53
CA LEU A 365 1.57 -0.12 23.72
C LEU A 365 2.97 -0.54 23.29
N ILE A 366 3.23 -0.50 22.00
CA ILE A 366 4.55 -0.64 21.39
C ILE A 366 4.94 0.70 20.77
N ILE A 367 6.13 1.19 21.12
CA ILE A 367 6.68 2.45 20.59
C ILE A 367 7.81 2.10 19.65
N LEU A 368 7.72 2.54 18.38
CA LEU A 368 8.78 2.37 17.39
C LEU A 368 9.69 3.61 17.42
N PRO A 369 10.99 3.46 17.75
CA PRO A 369 11.85 4.61 18.09
C PRO A 369 12.08 5.62 16.97
N LYS A 370 12.11 5.16 15.71
CA LYS A 370 12.40 6.00 14.52
C LYS A 370 11.20 6.21 13.61
N ALA A 371 10.03 5.71 13.99
CA ALA A 371 8.86 5.78 13.16
C ALA A 371 8.14 7.13 13.30
N ASP A 372 7.69 7.68 12.18
CA ASP A 372 6.78 8.80 12.06
C ASP A 372 5.30 8.36 12.14
N HIS A 373 4.37 9.28 11.82
CA HIS A 373 2.93 9.00 11.80
C HIS A 373 2.53 7.93 10.79
N LYS A 374 3.16 7.94 9.63
CA LYS A 374 2.82 7.07 8.50
C LYS A 374 3.62 5.77 8.49
N PHE A 375 4.66 5.65 9.31
CA PHE A 375 5.62 4.54 9.27
C PHE A 375 6.26 4.42 7.88
N ASP A 376 6.70 5.55 7.31
CA ASP A 376 7.13 5.61 5.91
C ASP A 376 8.48 4.91 5.64
N ASP A 377 9.32 4.73 6.64
CA ASP A 377 10.58 4.01 6.47
C ASP A 377 10.40 2.48 6.48
N PHE A 378 11.25 1.79 5.72
CA PHE A 378 11.17 0.35 5.56
C PHE A 378 11.26 -0.44 6.88
N GLN A 379 12.17 -0.04 7.79
CA GLN A 379 12.37 -0.76 9.05
C GLN A 379 11.16 -0.60 9.97
N SER A 380 10.59 0.59 10.04
CA SER A 380 9.37 0.86 10.82
C SER A 380 8.19 0.06 10.28
N GLN A 381 8.06 -0.08 8.97
CA GLN A 381 6.99 -0.90 8.38
C GLN A 381 7.17 -2.38 8.66
N GLU A 382 8.40 -2.91 8.55
CA GLU A 382 8.68 -4.31 8.91
C GLU A 382 8.31 -4.59 10.37
N GLN A 383 8.69 -3.70 11.28
CA GLN A 383 8.36 -3.83 12.69
C GLN A 383 6.85 -3.71 12.93
N LEU A 384 6.18 -2.75 12.29
CA LEU A 384 4.73 -2.54 12.37
C LEU A 384 3.97 -3.80 11.98
N VAL A 385 4.26 -4.34 10.79
CA VAL A 385 3.62 -5.55 10.26
C VAL A 385 3.93 -6.76 11.16
N ARG A 386 5.18 -6.95 11.56
CA ARG A 386 5.61 -8.06 12.44
C ARG A 386 4.90 -8.05 13.79
N HIS A 387 4.83 -6.88 14.44
CA HIS A 387 4.15 -6.77 15.74
C HIS A 387 2.64 -6.98 15.61
N THR A 388 2.02 -6.44 14.55
CA THR A 388 0.60 -6.63 14.25
C THR A 388 0.29 -8.09 13.98
N GLN A 389 1.07 -8.76 13.12
CA GLN A 389 0.96 -10.18 12.81
C GLN A 389 1.04 -11.04 14.07
N LYS A 390 2.09 -10.86 14.89
CA LYS A 390 2.29 -11.60 16.15
C LYS A 390 1.10 -11.45 17.09
N TRP A 391 0.55 -10.24 17.18
CA TRP A 391 -0.61 -9.96 18.02
C TRP A 391 -1.87 -10.63 17.49
N LEU A 392 -2.21 -10.45 16.23
CA LEU A 392 -3.40 -11.02 15.61
C LEU A 392 -3.39 -12.56 15.65
N ARG A 393 -2.24 -13.18 15.39
CA ARG A 393 -2.06 -14.62 15.49
C ARG A 393 -2.41 -15.14 16.87
N LYS A 394 -1.99 -14.48 17.95
CA LYS A 394 -2.30 -14.87 19.33
C LYS A 394 -3.79 -14.96 19.63
N TYR A 395 -4.62 -14.15 18.98
CA TYR A 395 -6.05 -14.05 19.29
C TYR A 395 -6.96 -14.69 18.23
N LEU A 396 -6.44 -14.97 17.04
CA LEU A 396 -7.23 -15.50 15.93
C LEU A 396 -6.87 -16.94 15.55
N ILE A 397 -5.66 -17.38 15.83
CA ILE A 397 -5.19 -18.76 15.59
C ILE A 397 -4.96 -19.46 16.91
#